data_d38113ca61d4d31faac6d0af402bd25a
#
_entry.id   d38113ca61d4d31faac6d0af402bd25a
#
_cell.length_a   1.000
_cell.length_b   1.000
_cell.length_c   1.000
_cell.angle_alpha   90.00
_cell.angle_beta   90.00
_cell.angle_gamma   90.00
#
_symmetry.space_group_name_H-M   'P 1'
#
loop_
_entity.id
_entity.type
_entity.pdbx_description
1 polymer ?
#
loop_
_entity_poly.entity_id
_entity_poly.type
_entity_poly.pdbx_seq_one_letter_code
_entity_poly.pdbx_strand_id
1 'polypeptide(L)'
;MSFTEQVKNELARIQRDDKACRTAELLALLRMSGSFVTGSRGRWGLEFSTGNSAVARRVLVYLKKDFGFMPSAMVRQGRRLRKKNVYTLVVQPSEMGLSFLNTMGLSPMAGVDDSPFLESSEEKRAYLAGAFLGGGSVSRPQSDYHLEMVTQSLRFAEEIVKTMAFFHMNARMTDRKNDYIVYQRRRRSVRISPNRRRQPELPGL
;
A
#
# COMPACT_ATOMS: atom_id res chain seq x y z
N MET A 1 -15.96 0.49 -12.11
CA MET A 1 -14.96 0.66 -11.03
C MET A 1 -14.89 -0.63 -10.24
N SER A 2 -13.70 -1.22 -10.03
CA SER A 2 -13.55 -2.44 -9.23
C SER A 2 -13.71 -2.14 -7.73
N PHE A 3 -14.00 -3.18 -6.92
CA PHE A 3 -14.09 -3.00 -5.47
C PHE A 3 -12.76 -2.51 -4.87
N THR A 4 -11.63 -3.05 -5.33
CA THR A 4 -10.30 -2.55 -4.95
C THR A 4 -10.13 -1.05 -5.23
N GLU A 5 -10.61 -0.55 -6.37
CA GLU A 5 -10.53 0.89 -6.68
C GLU A 5 -11.43 1.74 -5.78
N GLN A 6 -12.61 1.24 -5.43
CA GLN A 6 -13.49 1.92 -4.47
C GLN A 6 -12.78 2.07 -3.13
N VAL A 7 -12.24 0.98 -2.59
CA VAL A 7 -11.49 0.99 -1.32
C VAL A 7 -10.27 1.91 -1.40
N LYS A 8 -9.49 1.87 -2.49
CA LYS A 8 -8.34 2.78 -2.67
C LYS A 8 -8.77 4.25 -2.70
N ASN A 9 -9.87 4.57 -3.37
CA ASN A 9 -10.38 5.93 -3.43
C ASN A 9 -10.87 6.43 -2.06
N GLU A 10 -11.54 5.59 -1.28
CA GLU A 10 -11.97 5.90 0.08
C GLU A 10 -10.75 6.11 1.00
N LEU A 11 -9.81 5.18 0.97
CA LEU A 11 -8.58 5.25 1.77
C LEU A 11 -7.75 6.49 1.43
N ALA A 12 -7.66 6.85 0.14
CA ALA A 12 -6.94 8.04 -0.31
C ALA A 12 -7.63 9.37 0.07
N ARG A 13 -8.86 9.37 0.58
CA ARG A 13 -9.55 10.56 1.10
C ARG A 13 -9.33 10.77 2.61
N ILE A 14 -8.85 9.76 3.31
CA ILE A 14 -8.61 9.87 4.76
C ILE A 14 -7.52 10.93 5.00
N GLN A 15 -7.87 11.99 5.69
CA GLN A 15 -6.92 13.02 6.09
C GLN A 15 -5.95 12.47 7.15
N ARG A 16 -4.67 12.83 7.03
CA ARG A 16 -3.65 12.55 8.05
C ARG A 16 -3.02 13.87 8.46
N ASP A 17 -3.30 14.27 9.68
CA ASP A 17 -2.83 15.56 10.20
C ASP A 17 -1.36 15.47 10.63
N ASP A 18 -0.95 14.33 11.16
CA ASP A 18 0.43 14.11 11.59
C ASP A 18 1.39 13.85 10.42
N LYS A 19 2.54 14.57 10.44
CA LYS A 19 3.58 14.44 9.42
C LYS A 19 4.26 13.07 9.44
N ALA A 20 4.47 12.46 10.62
CA ALA A 20 5.10 11.14 10.72
C ALA A 20 4.21 10.08 10.05
N CYS A 21 2.89 10.12 10.25
CA CYS A 21 1.95 9.25 9.55
C CYS A 21 1.96 9.47 8.04
N ARG A 22 2.03 10.73 7.55
CA ARG A 22 2.13 11.00 6.11
C ARG A 22 3.45 10.49 5.52
N THR A 23 4.53 10.63 6.27
CA THR A 23 5.87 10.14 5.87
C THR A 23 5.87 8.61 5.80
N ALA A 24 5.31 7.92 6.79
CA ALA A 24 5.19 6.45 6.80
C ALA A 24 4.35 5.94 5.63
N GLU A 25 3.22 6.58 5.33
CA GLU A 25 2.38 6.22 4.20
C GLU A 25 3.07 6.47 2.86
N LEU A 26 3.75 7.62 2.71
CA LEU A 26 4.50 7.96 1.51
C LEU A 26 5.65 6.98 1.28
N LEU A 27 6.40 6.63 2.32
CA LEU A 27 7.48 5.64 2.23
C LEU A 27 6.98 4.30 1.67
N ALA A 28 5.88 3.78 2.21
CA ALA A 28 5.31 2.52 1.71
C ALA A 28 4.82 2.62 0.26
N LEU A 29 4.20 3.75 -0.12
CA LEU A 29 3.80 4.03 -1.50
C LEU A 29 5.00 4.03 -2.45
N LEU A 30 6.10 4.70 -2.07
CA LEU A 30 7.31 4.79 -2.88
C LEU A 30 8.04 3.44 -2.98
N ARG A 31 8.07 2.65 -1.92
CA ARG A 31 8.61 1.29 -1.94
C ARG A 31 7.80 0.35 -2.83
N MET A 32 6.50 0.59 -2.93
CA MET A 32 5.60 -0.25 -3.72
C MET A 32 5.63 0.08 -5.21
N SER A 33 5.68 1.36 -5.56
CA SER A 33 5.44 1.85 -6.94
C SER A 33 6.37 2.98 -7.38
N GLY A 34 7.42 3.26 -6.61
CA GLY A 34 8.45 4.22 -6.95
C GLY A 34 9.62 3.57 -7.69
N SER A 35 10.31 4.36 -8.49
CA SER A 35 11.57 4.01 -9.12
C SER A 35 12.53 5.20 -9.06
N PHE A 36 13.84 4.91 -9.09
CA PHE A 36 14.86 5.96 -9.04
C PHE A 36 15.12 6.52 -10.43
N VAL A 37 15.37 7.84 -10.48
CA VAL A 37 15.80 8.54 -11.69
C VAL A 37 17.18 9.09 -11.44
N THR A 38 18.13 8.72 -12.31
CA THR A 38 19.51 9.19 -12.22
C THR A 38 19.72 10.45 -13.04
N GLY A 39 20.49 11.38 -12.51
CA GLY A 39 20.96 12.57 -13.20
C GLY A 39 22.49 12.62 -13.27
N SER A 40 23.02 13.65 -13.93
CA SER A 40 24.45 13.90 -13.97
C SER A 40 25.00 14.20 -12.57
N ARG A 41 26.31 13.95 -12.35
CA ARG A 41 27.05 14.28 -11.13
C ARG A 41 26.47 13.66 -9.85
N GLY A 42 25.99 12.42 -9.93
CA GLY A 42 25.46 11.69 -8.75
C GLY A 42 24.15 12.24 -8.18
N ARG A 43 23.41 13.04 -8.96
CA ARG A 43 22.08 13.51 -8.57
C ARG A 43 21.07 12.41 -8.77
N TRP A 44 20.09 12.36 -7.86
CA TRP A 44 19.02 11.38 -7.90
C TRP A 44 17.66 12.06 -7.78
N GLY A 45 16.70 11.45 -8.41
CA GLY A 45 15.29 11.80 -8.34
C GLY A 45 14.43 10.55 -8.21
N LEU A 46 13.14 10.73 -8.34
CA LEU A 46 12.15 9.70 -8.13
C LEU A 46 11.06 9.79 -9.19
N GLU A 47 10.65 8.66 -9.71
CA GLU A 47 9.43 8.51 -10.49
C GLU A 47 8.44 7.66 -9.70
N PHE A 48 7.18 8.08 -9.64
CA PHE A 48 6.07 7.34 -9.06
C PHE A 48 4.96 7.21 -10.09
N SER A 49 4.50 5.98 -10.36
CA SER A 49 3.45 5.72 -11.34
C SER A 49 2.30 4.91 -10.74
N THR A 50 1.07 5.29 -11.05
CA THR A 50 -0.15 4.60 -10.60
C THR A 50 -1.29 4.72 -11.58
N GLY A 51 -2.16 3.72 -11.64
CA GLY A 51 -3.42 3.78 -12.40
C GLY A 51 -4.57 4.49 -11.66
N ASN A 52 -4.36 4.97 -10.43
CA ASN A 52 -5.39 5.59 -9.60
C ASN A 52 -5.09 7.07 -9.37
N SER A 53 -5.96 7.95 -9.87
CA SER A 53 -5.79 9.41 -9.78
C SER A 53 -5.81 9.94 -8.34
N ALA A 54 -6.59 9.33 -7.44
CA ALA A 54 -6.65 9.74 -6.04
C ALA A 54 -5.33 9.42 -5.31
N VAL A 55 -4.71 8.27 -5.61
CA VAL A 55 -3.39 7.89 -5.11
C VAL A 55 -2.30 8.82 -5.64
N ALA A 56 -2.31 9.12 -6.95
CA ALA A 56 -1.36 10.09 -7.54
C ALA A 56 -1.45 11.46 -6.87
N ARG A 57 -2.66 11.97 -6.69
CA ARG A 57 -2.91 13.26 -6.01
C ARG A 57 -2.38 13.24 -4.57
N ARG A 58 -2.57 12.15 -3.85
CA ARG A 58 -2.10 11.98 -2.48
C ARG A 58 -0.58 12.06 -2.38
N VAL A 59 0.14 11.33 -3.23
CA VAL A 59 1.60 11.40 -3.30
C VAL A 59 2.08 12.81 -3.67
N LEU A 60 1.45 13.45 -4.64
CA LEU A 60 1.75 14.82 -5.03
C LEU A 60 1.61 15.80 -3.86
N VAL A 61 0.52 15.69 -3.10
CA VAL A 61 0.27 16.56 -1.93
C VAL A 61 1.33 16.35 -0.85
N TYR A 62 1.70 15.11 -0.55
CA TYR A 62 2.71 14.81 0.46
C TYR A 62 4.10 15.32 0.05
N LEU A 63 4.51 15.08 -1.20
CA LEU A 63 5.78 15.58 -1.72
C LEU A 63 5.87 17.12 -1.67
N LYS A 64 4.76 17.80 -1.97
CA LYS A 64 4.70 19.27 -1.90
C LYS A 64 4.69 19.77 -0.45
N LYS A 65 3.77 19.27 0.37
CA LYS A 65 3.51 19.82 1.71
C LYS A 65 4.64 19.54 2.68
N ASP A 66 5.17 18.31 2.68
CA ASP A 66 6.08 17.84 3.72
C ASP A 66 7.56 17.95 3.31
N PHE A 67 7.84 17.95 1.99
CA PHE A 67 9.20 17.91 1.45
C PHE A 67 9.53 19.06 0.47
N GLY A 68 8.57 19.91 0.15
CA GLY A 68 8.80 21.09 -0.68
C GLY A 68 9.07 20.81 -2.16
N PHE A 69 8.81 19.60 -2.64
CA PHE A 69 8.99 19.26 -4.05
C PHE A 69 7.87 19.82 -4.92
N MET A 70 8.21 20.08 -6.20
CA MET A 70 7.27 20.42 -7.26
C MET A 70 7.38 19.36 -8.37
N PRO A 71 6.82 18.16 -8.17
CA PRO A 71 6.93 17.09 -9.16
C PRO A 71 6.26 17.47 -10.49
N SER A 72 6.87 17.05 -11.58
CA SER A 72 6.20 17.06 -12.89
C SER A 72 5.14 15.97 -12.91
N ALA A 73 3.93 16.30 -13.33
CA ALA A 73 2.83 15.34 -13.42
C ALA A 73 2.48 15.07 -14.88
N MET A 74 2.42 13.80 -15.27
CA MET A 74 2.05 13.36 -16.60
C MET A 74 0.90 12.36 -16.53
N VAL A 75 0.02 12.41 -17.52
CA VAL A 75 -1.06 11.42 -17.67
C VAL A 75 -0.92 10.77 -19.04
N ARG A 76 -0.68 9.47 -19.07
CA ARG A 76 -0.74 8.67 -20.30
C ARG A 76 -2.12 8.05 -20.41
N GLN A 77 -2.83 8.40 -21.46
CA GLN A 77 -4.10 7.74 -21.78
C GLN A 77 -3.86 6.35 -22.35
N GLY A 78 -4.61 5.37 -21.86
CA GLY A 78 -4.59 4.02 -22.43
C GLY A 78 -5.14 4.02 -23.85
N ARG A 79 -4.31 3.69 -24.85
CA ARG A 79 -4.69 3.69 -26.30
C ARG A 79 -5.67 2.59 -26.72
N ARG A 80 -6.09 1.68 -25.84
CA ARG A 80 -7.05 0.61 -26.14
C ARG A 80 -8.30 0.77 -25.25
N LEU A 81 -9.45 0.38 -25.78
CA LEU A 81 -10.82 0.50 -25.21
C LEU A 81 -11.01 0.04 -23.74
N ARG A 82 -9.99 -0.52 -23.07
CA ARG A 82 -10.00 -0.93 -21.66
C ARG A 82 -8.71 -0.61 -20.89
N LYS A 83 -7.76 0.12 -21.49
CA LYS A 83 -6.56 0.52 -20.75
C LYS A 83 -6.85 1.75 -19.91
N LYS A 84 -6.60 1.63 -18.62
CA LYS A 84 -6.69 2.72 -17.65
C LYS A 84 -5.62 3.77 -17.91
N ASN A 85 -5.91 5.01 -17.54
CA ASN A 85 -4.89 6.06 -17.50
C ASN A 85 -3.79 5.70 -16.51
N VAL A 86 -2.57 6.08 -16.83
CA VAL A 86 -1.41 5.98 -15.92
C VAL A 86 -1.00 7.41 -15.56
N TYR A 87 -0.95 7.68 -14.27
CA TYR A 87 -0.53 8.95 -13.68
C TYR A 87 0.91 8.77 -13.22
N THR A 88 1.81 9.61 -13.73
CA THR A 88 3.23 9.58 -13.39
C THR A 88 3.63 10.91 -12.77
N LEU A 89 4.30 10.85 -11.63
CA LEU A 89 4.90 11.99 -10.93
C LEU A 89 6.40 11.83 -10.97
N VAL A 90 7.13 12.88 -11.36
CA VAL A 90 8.59 12.86 -11.44
C VAL A 90 9.17 13.98 -10.60
N VAL A 91 9.97 13.61 -9.61
CA VAL A 91 10.90 14.51 -8.91
C VAL A 91 12.23 14.48 -9.67
N GLN A 92 12.60 15.60 -10.26
CA GLN A 92 13.80 15.70 -11.07
C GLN A 92 15.07 15.42 -10.26
N PRO A 93 16.11 14.80 -10.86
CA PRO A 93 17.37 14.54 -10.20
C PRO A 93 18.02 15.81 -9.66
N SER A 94 18.28 15.86 -8.35
CA SER A 94 18.86 17.00 -7.65
C SER A 94 19.57 16.54 -6.37
N GLU A 95 20.33 17.44 -5.75
CA GLU A 95 20.91 17.21 -4.41
C GLU A 95 19.81 17.05 -3.35
N MET A 96 18.74 17.85 -3.46
CA MET A 96 17.57 17.75 -2.61
C MET A 96 16.87 16.42 -2.80
N GLY A 97 16.80 15.89 -4.03
CA GLY A 97 16.26 14.55 -4.33
C GLY A 97 17.07 13.44 -3.66
N LEU A 98 18.40 13.50 -3.74
CA LEU A 98 19.27 12.53 -3.06
C LEU A 98 19.11 12.60 -1.54
N SER A 99 19.10 13.81 -0.97
CA SER A 99 18.90 14.02 0.47
C SER A 99 17.56 13.46 0.93
N PHE A 100 16.49 13.68 0.17
CA PHE A 100 15.17 13.11 0.44
C PHE A 100 15.19 11.59 0.44
N LEU A 101 15.78 10.96 -0.59
CA LEU A 101 15.86 9.50 -0.67
C LEU A 101 16.64 8.91 0.51
N ASN A 102 17.73 9.55 0.93
CA ASN A 102 18.50 9.13 2.10
C ASN A 102 17.66 9.27 3.39
N THR A 103 16.97 10.40 3.57
CA THR A 103 16.10 10.61 4.74
C THR A 103 14.95 9.58 4.83
N MET A 104 14.42 9.17 3.67
CA MET A 104 13.36 8.17 3.58
C MET A 104 13.88 6.72 3.70
N GLY A 105 15.19 6.50 3.87
CA GLY A 105 15.77 5.15 3.85
C GLY A 105 15.62 4.45 2.48
N LEU A 106 15.53 5.23 1.41
CA LEU A 106 15.40 4.78 0.03
C LEU A 106 16.69 5.00 -0.77
N SER A 107 17.84 5.09 -0.09
CA SER A 107 19.09 5.40 -0.76
C SER A 107 19.41 4.38 -1.86
N PRO A 108 19.62 4.83 -3.11
CA PRO A 108 20.01 3.93 -4.19
C PRO A 108 21.43 3.39 -4.04
N MET A 109 22.23 3.98 -3.15
CA MET A 109 23.64 3.62 -2.91
C MET A 109 23.83 2.69 -1.70
N ALA A 110 23.00 2.82 -0.69
CA ALA A 110 22.93 1.88 0.41
C ALA A 110 21.92 0.80 0.02
N GLY A 111 22.30 -0.46 -0.01
CA GLY A 111 21.31 -1.53 -0.12
C GLY A 111 20.16 -1.20 0.84
N VAL A 112 18.92 -1.40 0.43
CA VAL A 112 17.71 -1.05 1.20
C VAL A 112 17.75 -1.77 2.54
N ASP A 113 18.46 -1.21 3.51
CA ASP A 113 18.79 -1.92 4.73
C ASP A 113 18.07 -1.40 5.97
N ASP A 114 17.50 -0.22 5.91
CA ASP A 114 16.83 0.32 7.08
C ASP A 114 15.33 0.07 7.01
N SER A 115 14.87 -0.91 7.80
CA SER A 115 13.46 -1.03 8.15
C SER A 115 12.99 0.32 8.69
N PRO A 116 11.87 0.86 8.20
CA PRO A 116 11.39 2.14 8.69
C PRO A 116 11.14 2.02 10.19
N PHE A 117 11.68 2.96 10.93
CA PHE A 117 11.38 3.06 12.35
C PHE A 117 9.98 3.67 12.50
N LEU A 118 8.98 2.81 12.68
CA LEU A 118 7.60 3.18 12.91
C LEU A 118 7.31 3.13 14.42
N GLU A 119 7.22 4.29 15.05
CA GLU A 119 7.07 4.39 16.51
C GLU A 119 5.63 4.05 16.94
N SER A 120 4.67 4.73 16.37
CA SER A 120 3.27 4.64 16.78
C SER A 120 2.45 3.59 16.01
N SER A 121 1.32 3.21 16.58
CA SER A 121 0.33 2.37 15.89
C SER A 121 -0.29 3.09 14.70
N GLU A 122 -0.40 4.40 14.76
CA GLU A 122 -0.92 5.27 13.70
C GLU A 122 0.02 5.29 12.50
N GLU A 123 1.33 5.39 12.72
CA GLU A 123 2.34 5.28 11.66
C GLU A 123 2.33 3.90 11.00
N LYS A 124 2.22 2.83 11.80
CA LYS A 124 2.08 1.46 11.28
C LYS A 124 0.84 1.28 10.43
N ARG A 125 -0.31 1.86 10.84
CA ARG A 125 -1.54 1.87 10.02
C ARG A 125 -1.36 2.66 8.73
N ALA A 126 -0.71 3.82 8.81
CA ALA A 126 -0.41 4.64 7.65
C ALA A 126 0.51 3.92 6.66
N TYR A 127 1.52 3.24 7.17
CA TYR A 127 2.44 2.44 6.36
C TYR A 127 1.72 1.30 5.62
N LEU A 128 0.87 0.53 6.30
CA LEU A 128 0.06 -0.51 5.67
C LEU A 128 -0.93 0.07 4.64
N ALA A 129 -1.51 1.23 4.94
CA ALA A 129 -2.38 1.92 3.99
C ALA A 129 -1.62 2.33 2.72
N GLY A 130 -0.40 2.85 2.85
CA GLY A 130 0.48 3.17 1.73
C GLY A 130 0.84 1.95 0.90
N ALA A 131 1.21 0.83 1.54
CA ALA A 131 1.49 -0.42 0.87
C ALA A 131 0.27 -0.93 0.07
N PHE A 132 -0.93 -0.88 0.66
CA PHE A 132 -2.17 -1.26 -0.02
C PHE A 132 -2.51 -0.30 -1.17
N LEU A 133 -2.38 1.00 -0.99
CA LEU A 133 -2.64 1.99 -2.04
C LEU A 133 -1.72 1.79 -3.25
N GLY A 134 -0.44 1.46 -3.01
CA GLY A 134 0.55 1.22 -4.05
C GLY A 134 0.32 -0.09 -4.81
N GLY A 135 0.27 -1.23 -4.13
CA GLY A 135 0.27 -2.56 -4.74
C GLY A 135 -0.80 -3.52 -4.21
N GLY A 136 -1.77 -3.03 -3.45
CA GLY A 136 -2.80 -3.87 -2.84
C GLY A 136 -4.00 -4.14 -3.72
N SER A 137 -4.65 -5.28 -3.47
CA SER A 137 -5.96 -5.63 -3.99
C SER A 137 -6.79 -6.32 -2.91
N VAL A 138 -8.11 -6.22 -3.01
CA VAL A 138 -9.04 -6.84 -2.07
C VAL A 138 -10.28 -7.35 -2.79
N SER A 139 -10.75 -8.55 -2.42
CA SER A 139 -11.99 -9.12 -2.92
C SER A 139 -13.22 -8.52 -2.21
N ARG A 140 -14.40 -8.60 -2.86
CA ARG A 140 -15.65 -8.20 -2.23
C ARG A 140 -16.00 -9.14 -1.08
N PRO A 141 -16.59 -8.61 0.03
CA PRO A 141 -16.90 -9.40 1.24
C PRO A 141 -18.10 -10.33 1.10
N GLN A 142 -18.58 -10.64 -0.10
CA GLN A 142 -19.74 -11.52 -0.34
C GLN A 142 -19.41 -13.00 -0.17
N SER A 143 -18.12 -13.36 -0.19
CA SER A 143 -17.60 -14.70 0.07
C SER A 143 -16.47 -14.63 1.10
N ASP A 144 -15.32 -15.14 0.78
CA ASP A 144 -14.14 -15.04 1.62
C ASP A 144 -13.41 -13.70 1.40
N TYR A 145 -13.02 -13.02 2.48
CA TYR A 145 -12.13 -11.86 2.40
C TYR A 145 -10.76 -12.31 1.94
N HIS A 146 -10.29 -11.70 0.86
CA HIS A 146 -8.95 -11.92 0.35
C HIS A 146 -8.27 -10.57 0.11
N LEU A 147 -7.28 -10.28 0.93
CA LEU A 147 -6.39 -9.13 0.79
C LEU A 147 -5.06 -9.62 0.24
N GLU A 148 -4.54 -8.96 -0.77
CA GLU A 148 -3.20 -9.20 -1.32
C GLU A 148 -2.46 -7.89 -1.49
N MET A 149 -1.15 -7.92 -1.24
CA MET A 149 -0.20 -6.86 -1.59
C MET A 149 0.99 -7.50 -2.30
N VAL A 150 1.34 -6.99 -3.47
CA VAL A 150 2.38 -7.55 -4.35
C VAL A 150 3.56 -6.60 -4.41
N THR A 151 4.77 -7.09 -4.16
CA THR A 151 6.02 -6.35 -4.25
C THR A 151 7.15 -7.21 -4.79
N GLN A 152 8.17 -6.61 -5.38
CA GLN A 152 9.38 -7.29 -5.83
C GLN A 152 10.47 -7.39 -4.74
N SER A 153 10.29 -6.73 -3.62
CA SER A 153 11.23 -6.73 -2.51
C SER A 153 10.80 -7.73 -1.44
N LEU A 154 11.60 -8.79 -1.24
CA LEU A 154 11.41 -9.74 -0.14
C LEU A 154 11.35 -9.03 1.21
N ARG A 155 12.34 -8.18 1.47
CA ARG A 155 12.43 -7.45 2.73
C ARG A 155 11.20 -6.58 3.00
N PHE A 156 10.73 -5.85 1.98
CA PHE A 156 9.52 -5.06 2.13
C PHE A 156 8.28 -5.93 2.39
N ALA A 157 8.19 -7.11 1.75
CA ALA A 157 7.12 -8.07 2.03
C ALA A 157 7.18 -8.58 3.48
N GLU A 158 8.37 -8.89 4.00
CA GLU A 158 8.56 -9.29 5.41
C GLU A 158 8.17 -8.18 6.39
N GLU A 159 8.51 -6.93 6.10
CA GLU A 159 8.09 -5.77 6.89
C GLU A 159 6.58 -5.59 6.91
N ILE A 160 5.90 -5.78 5.77
CA ILE A 160 4.43 -5.74 5.70
C ILE A 160 3.84 -6.84 6.59
N VAL A 161 4.33 -8.09 6.48
CA VAL A 161 3.86 -9.21 7.32
C VAL A 161 4.07 -8.91 8.80
N LYS A 162 5.25 -8.42 9.19
CA LYS A 162 5.56 -8.03 10.56
C LYS A 162 4.64 -6.92 11.08
N THR A 163 4.40 -5.91 10.25
CA THR A 163 3.51 -4.80 10.60
C THR A 163 2.05 -5.24 10.71
N MET A 164 1.59 -6.15 9.84
CA MET A 164 0.27 -6.75 9.94
C MET A 164 0.11 -7.61 11.20
N ALA A 165 1.16 -8.36 11.59
CA ALA A 165 1.17 -9.16 12.81
C ALA A 165 1.02 -8.31 14.08
N PHE A 166 1.56 -7.09 14.10
CA PHE A 166 1.36 -6.13 15.21
C PHE A 166 -0.14 -5.84 15.45
N PHE A 167 -0.97 -5.87 14.40
CA PHE A 167 -2.43 -5.72 14.49
C PHE A 167 -3.18 -7.05 14.61
N HIS A 168 -2.51 -8.11 14.99
CA HIS A 168 -3.07 -9.48 15.09
C HIS A 168 -3.70 -9.98 13.78
N MET A 169 -3.20 -9.49 12.66
CA MET A 169 -3.62 -9.97 11.35
C MET A 169 -2.75 -11.16 10.93
N ASN A 170 -3.39 -12.31 10.65
CA ASN A 170 -2.69 -13.51 10.17
C ASN A 170 -2.34 -13.37 8.69
N ALA A 171 -1.38 -12.53 8.38
CA ALA A 171 -0.83 -12.42 7.05
C ALA A 171 0.17 -13.55 6.78
N ARG A 172 0.19 -14.01 5.53
CA ARG A 172 1.18 -14.96 5.00
C ARG A 172 1.83 -14.37 3.78
N MET A 173 3.00 -14.89 3.44
CA MET A 173 3.73 -14.50 2.25
C MET A 173 4.01 -15.74 1.41
N THR A 174 3.98 -15.58 0.09
CA THR A 174 4.43 -16.56 -0.90
C THR A 174 5.17 -15.86 -2.02
N ASP A 175 6.10 -16.55 -2.66
CA ASP A 175 6.78 -16.09 -3.86
C ASP A 175 6.09 -16.63 -5.12
N ARG A 176 6.04 -15.82 -6.16
CA ARG A 176 5.51 -16.21 -7.46
C ARG A 176 6.17 -15.39 -8.57
N LYS A 177 6.95 -16.03 -9.43
CA LYS A 177 7.54 -15.40 -10.65
C LYS A 177 8.30 -14.09 -10.34
N ASN A 178 9.17 -14.10 -9.35
CA ASN A 178 9.95 -12.95 -8.85
C ASN A 178 9.16 -11.87 -8.10
N ASP A 179 7.87 -12.08 -7.83
CA ASP A 179 7.08 -11.22 -6.97
C ASP A 179 6.81 -11.91 -5.63
N TYR A 180 6.80 -11.14 -4.56
CA TYR A 180 6.39 -11.57 -3.23
C TYR A 180 4.96 -11.09 -2.99
N ILE A 181 4.08 -12.03 -2.66
CA ILE A 181 2.66 -11.77 -2.42
C ILE A 181 2.41 -11.92 -0.92
N VAL A 182 2.14 -10.81 -0.24
CA VAL A 182 1.63 -10.81 1.12
C VAL A 182 0.12 -10.89 1.06
N TYR A 183 -0.48 -11.87 1.72
CA TYR A 183 -1.91 -12.08 1.66
C TYR A 183 -2.53 -12.44 3.01
N GLN A 184 -3.79 -12.07 3.18
CA GLN A 184 -4.64 -12.49 4.28
C GLN A 184 -5.96 -13.01 3.74
N ARG A 185 -6.35 -14.21 4.19
CA ARG A 185 -7.65 -14.82 3.93
C ARG A 185 -8.43 -14.91 5.23
N ARG A 186 -9.66 -14.47 5.21
CA ARG A 186 -10.60 -14.68 6.33
C ARG A 186 -11.82 -15.41 5.79
N ARG A 187 -11.96 -16.69 6.16
CA ARG A 187 -13.18 -17.43 5.90
C ARG A 187 -14.29 -16.89 6.81
N ARG A 188 -15.47 -16.66 6.25
CA ARG A 188 -16.67 -16.44 7.05
C ARG A 188 -16.93 -17.70 7.85
N SER A 189 -16.78 -17.67 9.17
CA SER A 189 -17.32 -18.74 10.03
C SER A 189 -18.85 -18.66 9.94
N VAL A 190 -19.45 -19.57 9.22
CA VAL A 190 -20.90 -19.81 9.31
C VAL A 190 -21.12 -20.35 10.72
N ARG A 191 -21.63 -19.52 11.61
CA ARG A 191 -22.16 -20.03 12.87
C ARG A 191 -23.37 -20.90 12.51
N ILE A 192 -23.16 -22.20 12.45
CA ILE A 192 -24.25 -23.15 12.48
C ILE A 192 -24.85 -23.02 13.87
N SER A 193 -26.00 -22.35 13.98
CA SER A 193 -26.81 -22.38 15.21
C SER A 193 -27.09 -23.84 15.52
N PRO A 194 -26.77 -24.33 16.72
CA PRO A 194 -27.16 -25.69 17.08
C PRO A 194 -28.69 -25.72 17.02
N ASN A 195 -29.18 -26.56 16.12
CA ASN A 195 -30.60 -26.86 15.94
C ASN A 195 -31.18 -27.23 17.31
N ARG A 196 -32.05 -26.38 17.87
CA ARG A 196 -32.86 -26.76 19.02
C ARG A 196 -33.69 -27.96 18.58
N ARG A 197 -33.26 -29.17 18.98
CA ARG A 197 -34.09 -30.38 18.93
C ARG A 197 -35.34 -30.03 19.73
N ARG A 198 -36.47 -29.95 19.09
CA ARG A 198 -37.78 -30.03 19.74
C ARG A 198 -37.83 -31.35 20.48
N GLN A 199 -37.90 -31.30 21.79
CA GLN A 199 -38.29 -32.47 22.57
C GLN A 199 -39.73 -32.81 22.15
N PRO A 200 -40.03 -34.07 21.86
CA PRO A 200 -41.42 -34.51 21.68
C PRO A 200 -42.13 -34.42 23.04
N GLU A 201 -43.23 -33.68 23.08
CA GLU A 201 -44.17 -33.72 24.20
C GLU A 201 -44.73 -35.14 24.31
N LEU A 202 -44.58 -35.74 25.48
CA LEU A 202 -45.26 -36.99 25.85
C LEU A 202 -46.74 -36.68 26.10
N PRO A 203 -47.70 -37.47 25.55
CA PRO A 203 -49.10 -37.28 25.86
C PRO A 203 -49.35 -37.76 27.29
N GLY A 204 -50.13 -36.96 28.03
CA GLY A 204 -50.50 -37.22 29.42
C GLY A 204 -51.35 -38.45 29.61
N LEU A 205 -51.19 -39.07 30.77
CA LEU A 205 -52.17 -39.87 31.49
C LEU A 205 -52.67 -39.08 32.68
#